data_fbfa012b0fc67510ee56592aadeb98a7
#
_entry.id   fbfa012b0fc67510ee56592aadeb98a7
#
_cell.length_a   1.000
_cell.length_b   1.000
_cell.length_c   1.000
_cell.angle_alpha   90.00
_cell.angle_beta   90.00
_cell.angle_gamma   90.00
#
_symmetry.space_group_name_H-M   'P 1'
#
loop_
_entity.id
_entity.type
_entity.pdbx_description
1 polymer ?
#
loop_
_entity_poly.entity_id
_entity_poly.type
_entity_poly.pdbx_seq_one_letter_code
_entity_poly.pdbx_strand_id
1 'polypeptide(L)'
;MNQSERRRYLIQELLDEQKEYSHFSIPEDSGGQKDLLRGLLNVRAPKMLSREFLKIQDEYLKEETEKKGITELADLTPVEQGIYLWQGDITTLRCDAIVNAANSGMTGCYAPNHKCIDNCIHTFAGAQLRYECAQMMKAQGHEEPTGQAKITAAYNLPCRYVLHTVGPIIYGRVTEKDCELLAGSYRSCLELAAQNHLESVAFCCISTGEFHFPKERTAGIAVRTVRDFLQKETSVKKVIFNVFKDHDREIYEHTLAQK
;
A
#
# COMPACT_ATOMS: atom_id res chain seq x y z
N MET A 1 -4.34 -8.01 27.34
CA MET A 1 -5.58 -7.42 26.78
C MET A 1 -6.09 -8.33 25.68
N ASN A 2 -7.39 -8.57 25.63
CA ASN A 2 -8.01 -9.22 24.48
C ASN A 2 -8.22 -8.19 23.34
N GLN A 3 -8.64 -8.65 22.16
CA GLN A 3 -8.75 -7.83 20.97
C GLN A 3 -9.77 -6.68 21.11
N SER A 4 -10.87 -6.89 21.84
CA SER A 4 -11.85 -5.83 22.11
C SER A 4 -11.31 -4.76 23.07
N GLU A 5 -10.55 -5.17 24.09
CA GLU A 5 -9.91 -4.26 25.04
C GLU A 5 -8.83 -3.43 24.35
N ARG A 6 -7.98 -4.05 23.51
CA ARG A 6 -6.97 -3.33 22.70
C ARG A 6 -7.63 -2.27 21.83
N ARG A 7 -8.69 -2.62 21.11
CA ARG A 7 -9.41 -1.70 20.23
C ARG A 7 -10.00 -0.52 20.99
N ARG A 8 -10.66 -0.76 22.13
CA ARG A 8 -11.22 0.31 22.97
C ARG A 8 -10.13 1.23 23.52
N TYR A 9 -9.02 0.66 23.98
CA TYR A 9 -7.86 1.43 24.43
C TYR A 9 -7.34 2.36 23.33
N LEU A 10 -7.10 1.82 22.12
CA LEU A 10 -6.59 2.59 20.98
C LEU A 10 -7.56 3.72 20.57
N ILE A 11 -8.87 3.45 20.59
CA ILE A 11 -9.87 4.49 20.29
C ILE A 11 -9.80 5.59 21.36
N GLN A 12 -9.79 5.23 22.64
CA GLN A 12 -9.78 6.20 23.74
C GLN A 12 -8.56 7.11 23.66
N GLU A 13 -7.36 6.54 23.50
CA GLU A 13 -6.11 7.31 23.36
C GLU A 13 -6.17 8.29 22.18
N LEU A 14 -6.75 7.88 21.04
CA LEU A 14 -6.88 8.75 19.88
C LEU A 14 -7.93 9.84 20.06
N LEU A 15 -9.01 9.56 20.79
CA LEU A 15 -10.02 10.60 21.14
C LEU A 15 -9.43 11.61 22.12
N ASP A 16 -8.61 11.17 23.07
CA ASP A 16 -8.01 12.04 24.09
C ASP A 16 -6.89 12.93 23.51
N GLU A 17 -6.32 12.57 22.36
CA GLU A 17 -5.31 13.41 21.67
C GLU A 17 -5.85 14.78 21.21
N GLN A 18 -7.16 14.91 20.96
CA GLN A 18 -7.75 16.14 20.41
C GLN A 18 -9.07 16.49 21.12
N LYS A 19 -9.11 17.69 21.68
CA LYS A 19 -10.29 18.19 22.40
C LYS A 19 -11.54 18.22 21.54
N GLU A 20 -11.39 18.42 20.23
CA GLU A 20 -12.48 18.39 19.26
C GLU A 20 -13.21 17.03 19.19
N TYR A 21 -12.56 15.96 19.62
CA TYR A 21 -13.12 14.61 19.62
C TYR A 21 -13.81 14.22 20.92
N SER A 22 -13.80 15.09 21.94
CA SER A 22 -14.40 14.81 23.26
C SER A 22 -15.91 14.52 23.24
N HIS A 23 -16.61 14.84 22.14
CA HIS A 23 -18.05 14.57 21.96
C HIS A 23 -18.31 13.20 21.30
N PHE A 24 -17.29 12.50 20.80
CA PHE A 24 -17.49 11.16 20.25
C PHE A 24 -17.61 10.11 21.37
N SER A 25 -18.61 9.28 21.28
CA SER A 25 -18.74 8.07 22.12
C SER A 25 -18.23 6.84 21.38
N ILE A 26 -17.61 5.92 22.10
CA ILE A 26 -17.19 4.65 21.52
C ILE A 26 -18.42 3.78 21.27
N PRO A 27 -18.68 3.34 20.04
CA PRO A 27 -19.80 2.44 19.72
C PRO A 27 -19.80 1.17 20.58
N GLU A 28 -20.98 0.63 20.84
CA GLU A 28 -21.08 -0.64 21.59
C GLU A 28 -20.69 -1.86 20.74
N ASP A 29 -21.06 -1.82 19.46
CA ASP A 29 -20.80 -2.91 18.53
C ASP A 29 -19.38 -2.91 17.98
N SER A 30 -18.90 -4.11 17.64
CA SER A 30 -17.53 -4.32 17.13
C SER A 30 -17.27 -3.66 15.78
N GLY A 31 -18.28 -3.59 14.90
CA GLY A 31 -18.15 -2.99 13.57
C GLY A 31 -17.94 -1.49 13.67
N GLY A 32 -18.82 -0.80 14.40
CA GLY A 32 -18.71 0.62 14.65
C GLY A 32 -17.41 1.02 15.35
N GLN A 33 -16.92 0.19 16.28
CA GLN A 33 -15.61 0.40 16.91
C GLN A 33 -14.46 0.29 15.90
N LYS A 34 -14.49 -0.68 14.98
CA LYS A 34 -13.46 -0.84 13.94
C LYS A 34 -13.47 0.35 12.98
N ASP A 35 -14.64 0.80 12.58
CA ASP A 35 -14.80 1.96 11.69
C ASP A 35 -14.31 3.24 12.37
N LEU A 36 -14.65 3.44 13.64
CA LEU A 36 -14.18 4.59 14.41
C LEU A 36 -12.65 4.57 14.57
N LEU A 37 -12.07 3.45 14.99
CA LEU A 37 -10.62 3.32 15.12
C LEU A 37 -9.90 3.62 13.80
N ARG A 38 -10.38 3.02 12.70
CA ARG A 38 -9.83 3.26 11.37
C ARG A 38 -9.94 4.73 10.96
N GLY A 39 -11.12 5.32 11.13
CA GLY A 39 -11.36 6.74 10.83
C GLY A 39 -10.41 7.66 11.60
N LEU A 40 -10.24 7.44 12.90
CA LEU A 40 -9.33 8.21 13.75
C LEU A 40 -7.86 8.07 13.30
N LEU A 41 -7.41 6.86 13.01
CA LEU A 41 -6.05 6.61 12.47
C LEU A 41 -5.86 7.28 11.10
N ASN A 42 -6.89 7.31 10.26
CA ASN A 42 -6.80 7.94 8.93
C ASN A 42 -6.64 9.46 9.01
N VAL A 43 -7.35 10.14 9.90
CA VAL A 43 -7.28 11.61 10.02
C VAL A 43 -6.15 12.08 10.91
N ARG A 44 -5.54 11.19 11.69
CA ARG A 44 -4.49 11.53 12.64
C ARG A 44 -3.27 12.13 11.93
N ALA A 45 -2.83 13.29 12.39
CA ALA A 45 -1.57 13.89 11.95
C ALA A 45 -0.36 12.97 12.28
N PRO A 46 0.75 13.04 11.52
CA PRO A 46 1.95 12.22 11.73
C PRO A 46 2.75 12.69 12.95
N LYS A 47 2.22 12.45 14.14
CA LYS A 47 2.88 12.74 15.42
C LYS A 47 3.41 11.46 16.05
N MET A 48 4.46 11.57 16.83
CA MET A 48 5.00 10.45 17.61
C MET A 48 3.94 9.92 18.57
N LEU A 49 3.90 8.62 18.76
CA LEU A 49 3.02 7.92 19.69
C LEU A 49 3.84 7.32 20.85
N SER A 50 3.15 7.07 21.97
CA SER A 50 3.77 6.40 23.12
C SER A 50 4.17 4.96 22.73
N ARG A 51 5.20 4.44 23.43
CA ARG A 51 5.62 3.04 23.24
C ARG A 51 4.51 2.05 23.59
N GLU A 52 3.68 2.40 24.57
CA GLU A 52 2.55 1.59 24.99
C GLU A 52 1.48 1.53 23.92
N PHE A 53 1.08 2.69 23.35
CA PHE A 53 0.15 2.74 22.24
C PHE A 53 0.63 1.89 21.05
N LEU A 54 1.89 2.07 20.64
CA LEU A 54 2.46 1.33 19.52
C LEU A 54 2.45 -0.19 19.77
N LYS A 55 2.82 -0.63 20.97
CA LYS A 55 2.79 -2.04 21.32
C LYS A 55 1.38 -2.63 21.21
N ILE A 56 0.37 -1.95 21.77
CA ILE A 56 -1.02 -2.41 21.76
C ILE A 56 -1.58 -2.38 20.32
N GLN A 57 -1.26 -1.34 19.54
CA GLN A 57 -1.62 -1.25 18.14
C GLN A 57 -1.01 -2.41 17.32
N ASP A 58 0.27 -2.70 17.53
CA ASP A 58 0.96 -3.76 16.80
C ASP A 58 0.34 -5.13 17.09
N GLU A 59 0.03 -5.42 18.35
CA GLU A 59 -0.69 -6.65 18.74
C GLU A 59 -2.08 -6.71 18.11
N TYR A 60 -2.80 -5.57 18.10
CA TYR A 60 -4.13 -5.47 17.50
C TYR A 60 -4.11 -5.71 15.98
N LEU A 61 -3.23 -5.02 15.25
CA LEU A 61 -3.18 -5.07 13.79
C LEU A 61 -2.68 -6.44 13.28
N LYS A 62 -1.70 -7.05 13.94
CA LYS A 62 -1.22 -8.39 13.61
C LYS A 62 -2.33 -9.43 13.74
N GLU A 63 -3.06 -9.41 14.86
CA GLU A 63 -4.19 -10.32 15.05
C GLU A 63 -5.32 -10.09 14.05
N GLU A 64 -5.63 -8.83 13.66
CA GLU A 64 -6.61 -8.54 12.61
C GLU A 64 -6.14 -9.05 11.24
N THR A 65 -4.85 -8.96 10.94
CA THR A 65 -4.28 -9.48 9.68
C THR A 65 -4.30 -11.00 9.65
N GLU A 66 -3.95 -11.66 10.75
CA GLU A 66 -4.05 -13.13 10.89
C GLU A 66 -5.47 -13.63 10.71
N LYS A 67 -6.47 -12.92 11.26
CA LYS A 67 -7.90 -13.24 11.09
C LYS A 67 -8.39 -13.10 9.64
N LYS A 68 -7.81 -12.19 8.87
CA LYS A 68 -8.09 -12.07 7.42
C LYS A 68 -7.53 -13.25 6.63
N GLY A 69 -6.51 -13.91 7.15
CA GLY A 69 -5.70 -14.90 6.46
C GLY A 69 -4.53 -14.27 5.74
N ILE A 70 -3.34 -14.84 5.94
CA ILE A 70 -2.12 -14.42 5.24
C ILE A 70 -1.95 -15.32 4.02
N THR A 71 -1.71 -14.70 2.86
CA THR A 71 -1.38 -15.42 1.62
C THR A 71 0.14 -15.51 1.52
N GLU A 72 0.65 -16.73 1.42
CA GLU A 72 2.08 -16.97 1.21
C GLU A 72 2.40 -16.90 -0.29
N LEU A 73 3.48 -16.22 -0.65
CA LEU A 73 3.92 -16.18 -2.04
C LEU A 73 4.20 -17.58 -2.61
N ALA A 74 4.61 -18.51 -1.76
CA ALA A 74 4.88 -19.90 -2.15
C ALA A 74 3.62 -20.65 -2.60
N ASP A 75 2.43 -20.20 -2.21
CA ASP A 75 1.15 -20.81 -2.60
C ASP A 75 0.64 -20.29 -3.96
N LEU A 76 1.28 -19.25 -4.52
CA LEU A 76 0.90 -18.67 -5.80
C LEU A 76 1.59 -19.41 -6.94
N THR A 77 0.83 -19.61 -8.03
CA THR A 77 1.37 -20.17 -9.27
C THR A 77 1.78 -19.05 -10.22
N PRO A 78 3.01 -19.05 -10.76
CA PRO A 78 3.42 -18.08 -11.75
C PRO A 78 2.63 -18.26 -13.06
N VAL A 79 2.25 -17.16 -13.70
CA VAL A 79 1.62 -17.16 -15.02
C VAL A 79 2.67 -17.21 -16.14
N GLU A 80 3.86 -16.72 -15.87
CA GLU A 80 5.08 -16.85 -16.67
C GLU A 80 6.32 -16.78 -15.77
N GLN A 81 7.51 -17.05 -16.28
CA GLN A 81 8.70 -17.08 -15.47
C GLN A 81 8.92 -15.77 -14.68
N GLY A 82 8.85 -15.87 -13.36
CA GLY A 82 9.03 -14.73 -12.44
C GLY A 82 7.85 -13.78 -12.33
N ILE A 83 6.75 -14.00 -13.06
CA ILE A 83 5.56 -13.14 -13.02
C ILE A 83 4.34 -13.91 -12.52
N TYR A 84 3.66 -13.30 -11.56
CA TYR A 84 2.45 -13.82 -10.93
C TYR A 84 1.29 -12.86 -11.12
N LEU A 85 0.08 -13.39 -11.26
CA LEU A 85 -1.16 -12.62 -11.15
C LEU A 85 -1.96 -13.16 -9.97
N TRP A 86 -2.26 -12.28 -9.02
CA TRP A 86 -3.00 -12.67 -7.83
C TRP A 86 -4.12 -11.68 -7.52
N GLN A 87 -5.32 -12.20 -7.31
CA GLN A 87 -6.47 -11.41 -6.88
C GLN A 87 -6.68 -11.56 -5.38
N GLY A 88 -6.55 -10.44 -4.64
CA GLY A 88 -6.70 -10.44 -3.20
C GLY A 88 -6.33 -9.11 -2.54
N ASP A 89 -6.40 -9.09 -1.22
CA ASP A 89 -5.98 -7.92 -0.41
C ASP A 89 -4.45 -7.91 -0.28
N ILE A 90 -3.77 -7.00 -0.97
CA ILE A 90 -2.31 -6.89 -0.97
C ILE A 90 -1.72 -6.72 0.44
N THR A 91 -2.51 -6.21 1.40
CA THR A 91 -2.08 -6.05 2.79
C THR A 91 -1.98 -7.36 3.55
N THR A 92 -2.40 -8.48 2.95
CA THR A 92 -2.29 -9.82 3.51
C THR A 92 -1.23 -10.69 2.83
N LEU A 93 -0.53 -10.18 1.80
CA LEU A 93 0.47 -10.95 1.08
C LEU A 93 1.81 -10.95 1.78
N ARG A 94 2.38 -12.12 2.02
CA ARG A 94 3.74 -12.30 2.53
C ARG A 94 4.73 -12.39 1.36
N CYS A 95 5.46 -11.30 1.16
CA CYS A 95 6.54 -11.16 0.18
C CYS A 95 7.60 -10.18 0.72
N ASP A 96 8.65 -9.88 -0.06
CA ASP A 96 9.63 -8.89 0.43
C ASP A 96 9.07 -7.48 0.44
N ALA A 97 8.43 -7.04 -0.64
CA ALA A 97 7.83 -5.71 -0.68
C ALA A 97 6.48 -5.67 -1.40
N ILE A 98 5.58 -4.82 -0.89
CA ILE A 98 4.37 -4.42 -1.62
C ILE A 98 4.52 -2.96 -2.08
N VAL A 99 3.89 -2.62 -3.20
CA VAL A 99 3.91 -1.25 -3.73
C VAL A 99 2.65 -0.51 -3.31
N ASN A 100 2.85 0.67 -2.75
CA ASN A 100 1.82 1.66 -2.44
C ASN A 100 1.72 2.70 -3.56
N ALA A 101 0.55 2.87 -4.15
CA ALA A 101 0.23 3.99 -5.03
C ALA A 101 -0.13 5.21 -4.15
N ALA A 102 0.90 5.96 -3.78
CA ALA A 102 0.85 7.10 -2.86
C ALA A 102 0.45 8.40 -3.57
N ASN A 103 0.05 9.40 -2.79
CA ASN A 103 0.02 10.79 -3.21
C ASN A 103 1.41 11.45 -3.06
N SER A 104 1.60 12.64 -3.64
CA SER A 104 2.88 13.36 -3.62
C SER A 104 3.37 13.75 -2.22
N GLY A 105 2.47 13.85 -1.24
CA GLY A 105 2.81 14.08 0.16
C GLY A 105 3.32 12.83 0.89
N MET A 106 3.14 11.64 0.34
CA MET A 106 3.59 10.33 0.88
C MET A 106 3.00 9.94 2.25
N THR A 107 2.18 10.77 2.87
CA THR A 107 1.70 10.56 4.25
C THR A 107 0.37 9.80 4.33
N GLY A 108 -0.04 9.16 3.26
CA GLY A 108 -1.27 8.38 3.19
C GLY A 108 -2.51 9.22 2.87
N CYS A 109 -3.62 8.54 2.67
CA CYS A 109 -4.91 9.16 2.46
C CYS A 109 -5.56 9.54 3.80
N TYR A 110 -5.98 10.79 3.94
CA TYR A 110 -6.63 11.31 5.15
C TYR A 110 -8.16 11.21 5.14
N ALA A 111 -8.77 10.69 4.07
CA ALA A 111 -10.22 10.49 4.05
C ALA A 111 -10.61 9.34 4.99
N PRO A 112 -11.48 9.57 6.00
CA PRO A 112 -11.87 8.54 6.95
C PRO A 112 -12.50 7.34 6.25
N ASN A 113 -12.05 6.15 6.61
CA ASN A 113 -12.59 4.88 6.09
C ASN A 113 -12.55 4.73 4.56
N HIS A 114 -11.74 5.53 3.86
CA HIS A 114 -11.57 5.41 2.42
C HIS A 114 -10.93 4.06 2.08
N LYS A 115 -11.36 3.49 0.93
CA LYS A 115 -10.94 2.14 0.53
C LYS A 115 -9.85 2.14 -0.56
N CYS A 116 -9.17 3.28 -0.80
CA CYS A 116 -8.01 3.30 -1.69
C CYS A 116 -6.85 2.54 -1.07
N ILE A 117 -5.94 2.08 -1.91
CA ILE A 117 -4.81 1.27 -1.47
C ILE A 117 -3.89 2.01 -0.50
N ASP A 118 -3.68 3.29 -0.71
CA ASP A 118 -2.88 4.16 0.17
C ASP A 118 -3.47 4.23 1.58
N ASN A 119 -4.80 4.40 1.71
CA ASN A 119 -5.48 4.35 3.00
C ASN A 119 -5.35 2.96 3.66
N CYS A 120 -5.55 1.88 2.90
CA CYS A 120 -5.47 0.52 3.43
C CYS A 120 -4.07 0.19 3.94
N ILE A 121 -3.02 0.47 3.14
CA ILE A 121 -1.64 0.20 3.53
C ILE A 121 -1.26 0.97 4.80
N HIS A 122 -1.55 2.28 4.86
CA HIS A 122 -1.25 3.09 6.05
C HIS A 122 -2.06 2.63 7.28
N THR A 123 -3.30 2.19 7.10
CA THR A 123 -4.13 1.66 8.19
C THR A 123 -3.54 0.38 8.76
N PHE A 124 -3.23 -0.61 7.93
CA PHE A 124 -2.81 -1.94 8.38
C PHE A 124 -1.32 -2.03 8.72
N ALA A 125 -0.48 -1.14 8.17
CA ALA A 125 0.90 -0.98 8.65
C ALA A 125 0.95 -0.38 10.06
N GLY A 126 0.01 0.51 10.37
CA GLY A 126 -0.03 1.25 11.64
C GLY A 126 0.49 2.68 11.52
N ALA A 127 0.27 3.46 12.57
CA ALA A 127 0.56 4.91 12.60
C ALA A 127 2.06 5.23 12.43
N GLN A 128 2.95 4.27 12.70
CA GLN A 128 4.40 4.39 12.50
C GLN A 128 4.74 4.69 11.04
N LEU A 129 4.06 4.03 10.08
CA LEU A 129 4.32 4.22 8.66
C LEU A 129 4.11 5.67 8.23
N ARG A 130 2.99 6.28 8.64
CA ARG A 130 2.71 7.68 8.33
C ARG A 130 3.74 8.62 8.96
N TYR A 131 4.15 8.32 10.19
CA TYR A 131 5.18 9.11 10.87
C TYR A 131 6.54 9.03 10.16
N GLU A 132 6.99 7.83 9.77
CA GLU A 132 8.23 7.62 9.00
C GLU A 132 8.19 8.37 7.68
N CYS A 133 7.10 8.21 6.90
CA CYS A 133 6.90 8.93 5.65
C CYS A 133 6.97 10.46 5.84
N ALA A 134 6.32 10.99 6.88
CA ALA A 134 6.35 12.41 7.17
C ALA A 134 7.77 12.92 7.52
N GLN A 135 8.56 12.14 8.27
CA GLN A 135 9.96 12.51 8.55
C GLN A 135 10.81 12.50 7.28
N MET A 136 10.62 11.51 6.43
CA MET A 136 11.29 11.38 5.14
C MET A 136 10.98 12.57 4.21
N MET A 137 9.69 12.93 4.09
CA MET A 137 9.26 14.06 3.28
C MET A 137 9.71 15.42 3.86
N LYS A 138 9.73 15.54 5.18
CA LYS A 138 10.28 16.72 5.85
C LYS A 138 11.77 16.89 5.56
N ALA A 139 12.54 15.81 5.58
CA ALA A 139 13.96 15.83 5.25
C ALA A 139 14.20 16.16 3.77
N GLN A 140 13.32 15.70 2.87
CA GLN A 140 13.37 16.02 1.44
C GLN A 140 13.04 17.48 1.13
N GLY A 141 12.10 18.09 1.86
CA GLY A 141 11.73 19.49 1.74
C GLY A 141 10.83 19.86 0.53
N HIS A 142 10.39 18.88 -0.25
CA HIS A 142 9.48 19.05 -1.39
C HIS A 142 8.63 17.80 -1.59
N GLU A 143 7.54 17.91 -2.34
CA GLU A 143 6.68 16.79 -2.73
C GLU A 143 7.43 15.74 -3.55
N GLU A 144 7.01 14.47 -3.44
CA GLU A 144 7.59 13.39 -4.23
C GLU A 144 7.23 13.53 -5.70
N PRO A 145 8.21 13.54 -6.61
CA PRO A 145 7.94 13.61 -8.03
C PRO A 145 7.23 12.35 -8.55
N THR A 146 6.32 12.53 -9.51
CA THR A 146 5.68 11.42 -10.22
C THR A 146 6.72 10.54 -10.91
N GLY A 147 6.57 9.21 -10.79
CA GLY A 147 7.46 8.24 -11.40
C GLY A 147 8.66 7.84 -10.55
N GLN A 148 8.82 8.43 -9.37
CA GLN A 148 9.87 8.07 -8.40
C GLN A 148 9.34 7.13 -7.32
N ALA A 149 10.25 6.52 -6.55
CA ALA A 149 9.89 5.60 -5.47
C ALA A 149 10.72 5.82 -4.21
N LYS A 150 10.12 5.50 -3.06
CA LYS A 150 10.75 5.45 -1.73
C LYS A 150 10.45 4.12 -1.05
N ILE A 151 11.29 3.73 -0.11
CA ILE A 151 11.13 2.50 0.66
C ILE A 151 11.01 2.83 2.15
N THR A 152 10.11 2.11 2.83
CA THR A 152 9.94 2.14 4.29
C THR A 152 9.83 0.72 4.84
N ALA A 153 9.95 0.58 6.15
CA ALA A 153 9.53 -0.64 6.82
C ALA A 153 8.01 -0.86 6.64
N ALA A 154 7.56 -2.11 6.64
CA ALA A 154 6.15 -2.45 6.50
C ALA A 154 5.41 -2.57 7.84
N TYR A 155 6.12 -2.51 8.96
CA TYR A 155 5.59 -2.57 10.34
C TYR A 155 4.71 -3.80 10.60
N ASN A 156 3.38 -3.62 10.63
CA ASN A 156 2.44 -4.69 10.97
C ASN A 156 1.91 -5.48 9.76
N LEU A 157 2.36 -5.14 8.55
CA LEU A 157 2.03 -5.92 7.36
C LEU A 157 2.85 -7.21 7.28
N PRO A 158 2.38 -8.26 6.60
CA PRO A 158 3.13 -9.52 6.45
C PRO A 158 4.40 -9.41 5.61
N CYS A 159 4.48 -8.40 4.72
CA CYS A 159 5.67 -8.09 3.93
C CYS A 159 6.73 -7.39 4.78
N ARG A 160 7.97 -7.31 4.26
CA ARG A 160 9.10 -6.67 4.96
C ARG A 160 9.15 -5.16 4.73
N TYR A 161 8.81 -4.72 3.53
CA TYR A 161 8.92 -3.32 3.09
C TYR A 161 7.69 -2.86 2.34
N VAL A 162 7.48 -1.54 2.34
CA VAL A 162 6.54 -0.86 1.43
C VAL A 162 7.35 0.03 0.49
N LEU A 163 7.15 -0.14 -0.80
CA LEU A 163 7.66 0.74 -1.85
C LEU A 163 6.57 1.75 -2.20
N HIS A 164 6.80 3.01 -1.93
CA HIS A 164 5.83 4.08 -2.21
C HIS A 164 6.19 4.76 -3.52
N THR A 165 5.23 4.88 -4.44
CA THR A 165 5.42 5.61 -5.71
C THR A 165 4.23 6.48 -6.02
N VAL A 166 4.46 7.61 -6.68
CA VAL A 166 3.43 8.53 -7.14
C VAL A 166 3.22 8.31 -8.63
N GLY A 167 2.09 7.72 -8.98
CA GLY A 167 1.70 7.58 -10.39
C GLY A 167 1.14 8.88 -10.98
N PRO A 168 1.04 9.00 -12.30
CA PRO A 168 0.45 10.16 -12.97
C PRO A 168 -1.06 10.25 -12.73
N ILE A 169 -1.56 11.49 -12.58
CA ILE A 169 -2.99 11.80 -12.52
C ILE A 169 -3.44 12.26 -13.91
N ILE A 170 -4.54 11.68 -14.40
CA ILE A 170 -5.07 11.99 -15.72
C ILE A 170 -6.25 12.95 -15.61
N TYR A 171 -6.10 14.14 -16.17
CA TYR A 171 -7.13 15.18 -16.22
C TYR A 171 -7.78 15.29 -17.60
N GLY A 172 -7.69 14.29 -18.44
CA GLY A 172 -8.26 14.30 -19.77
C GLY A 172 -7.68 13.20 -20.65
N ARG A 173 -7.08 13.55 -21.79
CA ARG A 173 -6.48 12.56 -22.68
C ARG A 173 -5.10 12.15 -22.20
N VAL A 174 -4.85 10.85 -22.10
CA VAL A 174 -3.53 10.30 -21.75
C VAL A 174 -2.50 10.68 -22.81
N THR A 175 -1.38 11.25 -22.38
CA THR A 175 -0.23 11.61 -23.21
C THR A 175 0.88 10.56 -23.14
N GLU A 176 1.85 10.63 -24.06
CA GLU A 176 3.05 9.77 -23.98
C GLU A 176 3.88 10.05 -22.72
N LYS A 177 3.94 11.31 -22.29
CA LYS A 177 4.60 11.68 -21.02
C LYS A 177 3.95 10.98 -19.82
N ASP A 178 2.63 10.87 -19.78
CA ASP A 178 1.93 10.14 -18.71
C ASP A 178 2.28 8.65 -18.73
N CYS A 179 2.42 8.07 -19.93
CA CYS A 179 2.83 6.69 -20.10
C CYS A 179 4.27 6.45 -19.62
N GLU A 180 5.18 7.38 -19.94
CA GLU A 180 6.57 7.34 -19.47
C GLU A 180 6.66 7.47 -17.94
N LEU A 181 5.89 8.39 -17.35
CA LEU A 181 5.82 8.56 -15.89
C LEU A 181 5.26 7.31 -15.20
N LEU A 182 4.22 6.69 -15.77
CA LEU A 182 3.69 5.46 -15.23
C LEU A 182 4.72 4.31 -15.32
N ALA A 183 5.38 4.15 -16.46
CA ALA A 183 6.47 3.18 -16.61
C ALA A 183 7.62 3.48 -15.63
N GLY A 184 7.91 4.76 -15.39
CA GLY A 184 8.84 5.24 -14.38
C GLY A 184 8.49 4.75 -12.98
N SER A 185 7.21 4.83 -12.57
CA SER A 185 6.74 4.33 -11.26
C SER A 185 7.05 2.85 -11.05
N TYR A 186 6.77 2.00 -12.05
CA TYR A 186 7.11 0.57 -11.99
C TYR A 186 8.63 0.35 -11.94
N ARG A 187 9.37 1.03 -12.80
CA ARG A 187 10.82 0.89 -12.91
C ARG A 187 11.53 1.34 -11.63
N SER A 188 11.19 2.49 -11.10
CA SER A 188 11.80 3.03 -9.87
C SER A 188 11.56 2.11 -8.67
N CYS A 189 10.36 1.50 -8.55
CA CYS A 189 10.09 0.51 -7.51
C CYS A 189 10.97 -0.73 -7.67
N LEU A 190 11.12 -1.26 -8.88
CA LEU A 190 11.94 -2.45 -9.15
C LEU A 190 13.43 -2.18 -8.94
N GLU A 191 13.92 -1.02 -9.38
CA GLU A 191 15.31 -0.59 -9.17
C GLU A 191 15.61 -0.41 -7.67
N LEU A 192 14.70 0.21 -6.92
CA LEU A 192 14.84 0.39 -5.49
C LEU A 192 14.78 -0.96 -4.73
N ALA A 193 13.93 -1.88 -5.17
CA ALA A 193 13.90 -3.25 -4.66
C ALA A 193 15.23 -3.97 -4.90
N ALA A 194 15.80 -3.88 -6.11
CA ALA A 194 17.07 -4.49 -6.45
C ALA A 194 18.23 -3.89 -5.63
N GLN A 195 18.26 -2.58 -5.42
CA GLN A 195 19.25 -1.89 -4.58
C GLN A 195 19.20 -2.35 -3.11
N ASN A 196 18.01 -2.77 -2.65
CA ASN A 196 17.81 -3.31 -1.30
C ASN A 196 17.86 -4.85 -1.26
N HIS A 197 18.34 -5.51 -2.32
CA HIS A 197 18.48 -6.96 -2.41
C HIS A 197 17.19 -7.74 -2.16
N LEU A 198 16.03 -7.17 -2.56
CA LEU A 198 14.75 -7.84 -2.46
C LEU A 198 14.56 -8.81 -3.62
N GLU A 199 13.89 -9.94 -3.36
CA GLU A 199 13.64 -10.98 -4.38
C GLU A 199 12.23 -10.92 -4.95
N SER A 200 11.27 -10.37 -4.20
CA SER A 200 9.85 -10.36 -4.55
C SER A 200 9.19 -9.00 -4.33
N VAL A 201 8.42 -8.53 -5.34
CA VAL A 201 7.69 -7.25 -5.31
C VAL A 201 6.26 -7.46 -5.79
N ALA A 202 5.27 -7.03 -5.01
CA ALA A 202 3.87 -7.05 -5.41
C ALA A 202 3.38 -5.63 -5.75
N PHE A 203 2.88 -5.45 -6.95
CA PHE A 203 2.32 -4.19 -7.44
C PHE A 203 0.81 -4.18 -7.35
N CYS A 204 0.23 -3.12 -6.78
CA CYS A 204 -1.16 -2.77 -7.00
C CYS A 204 -1.36 -2.12 -8.39
N CYS A 205 -2.60 -1.90 -8.80
CA CYS A 205 -2.94 -1.23 -10.07
C CYS A 205 -2.69 0.29 -9.97
N ILE A 206 -1.43 0.73 -10.17
CA ILE A 206 -1.00 2.13 -10.02
C ILE A 206 -1.82 3.04 -10.94
N SER A 207 -2.28 4.19 -10.42
CA SER A 207 -3.04 5.25 -11.10
C SER A 207 -4.44 4.88 -11.63
N THR A 208 -4.94 3.64 -11.46
CA THR A 208 -6.22 3.22 -12.05
C THR A 208 -7.45 3.54 -11.20
N GLY A 209 -7.26 4.00 -9.95
CA GLY A 209 -8.33 4.46 -9.07
C GLY A 209 -8.59 5.97 -9.21
N GLU A 210 -8.31 6.71 -8.14
CA GLU A 210 -8.50 8.16 -8.05
C GLU A 210 -7.70 8.98 -9.07
N PHE A 211 -6.68 8.39 -9.70
CA PHE A 211 -5.83 9.05 -10.68
C PHE A 211 -6.29 8.83 -12.13
N HIS A 212 -7.35 8.06 -12.35
CA HIS A 212 -8.11 7.91 -13.60
C HIS A 212 -7.30 7.46 -14.83
N PHE A 213 -6.17 6.80 -14.67
CA PHE A 213 -5.44 6.21 -15.80
C PHE A 213 -6.24 5.02 -16.35
N PRO A 214 -6.44 4.88 -17.69
CA PRO A 214 -7.18 3.78 -18.29
C PRO A 214 -6.52 2.43 -17.95
N LYS A 215 -7.31 1.48 -17.45
CA LYS A 215 -6.85 0.23 -16.85
C LYS A 215 -6.08 -0.65 -17.83
N GLU A 216 -6.60 -0.82 -19.06
CA GLU A 216 -5.99 -1.64 -20.11
C GLU A 216 -4.61 -1.07 -20.50
N ARG A 217 -4.54 0.26 -20.63
CA ARG A 217 -3.28 0.94 -20.96
C ARG A 217 -2.28 0.83 -19.82
N THR A 218 -2.75 0.92 -18.56
CA THR A 218 -1.93 0.69 -17.36
C THR A 218 -1.37 -0.72 -17.35
N ALA A 219 -2.20 -1.74 -17.53
CA ALA A 219 -1.76 -3.14 -17.54
C ALA A 219 -0.70 -3.39 -18.63
N GLY A 220 -0.91 -2.86 -19.85
CA GLY A 220 0.06 -2.98 -20.93
C GLY A 220 1.42 -2.34 -20.60
N ILE A 221 1.43 -1.16 -19.97
CA ILE A 221 2.64 -0.48 -19.54
C ILE A 221 3.33 -1.26 -18.40
N ALA A 222 2.56 -1.70 -17.42
CA ALA A 222 3.04 -2.45 -16.27
C ALA A 222 3.73 -3.76 -16.68
N VAL A 223 3.02 -4.59 -17.47
CA VAL A 223 3.51 -5.89 -17.93
C VAL A 223 4.79 -5.73 -18.77
N ARG A 224 4.80 -4.83 -19.73
CA ARG A 224 5.99 -4.55 -20.56
C ARG A 224 7.17 -4.11 -19.69
N THR A 225 6.97 -3.14 -18.79
CA THR A 225 8.04 -2.62 -17.93
C THR A 225 8.63 -3.71 -17.03
N VAL A 226 7.78 -4.57 -16.46
CA VAL A 226 8.21 -5.69 -15.62
C VAL A 226 8.96 -6.75 -16.43
N ARG A 227 8.45 -7.14 -17.61
CA ARG A 227 9.13 -8.08 -18.51
C ARG A 227 10.53 -7.59 -18.91
N ASP A 228 10.64 -6.32 -19.31
CA ASP A 228 11.93 -5.71 -19.68
C ASP A 228 12.90 -5.68 -18.48
N PHE A 229 12.38 -5.44 -17.28
CA PHE A 229 13.23 -5.41 -16.08
C PHE A 229 13.72 -6.80 -15.69
N LEU A 230 12.88 -7.83 -15.74
CA LEU A 230 13.24 -9.20 -15.36
C LEU A 230 14.24 -9.88 -16.31
N GLN A 231 14.52 -9.29 -17.47
CA GLN A 231 15.62 -9.73 -18.34
C GLN A 231 17.00 -9.34 -17.80
N LYS A 232 17.06 -8.41 -16.85
CA LYS A 232 18.32 -7.97 -16.23
C LYS A 232 18.72 -8.92 -15.11
N GLU A 233 20.03 -9.10 -14.92
CA GLU A 233 20.53 -9.78 -13.73
C GLU A 233 20.43 -8.88 -12.50
N THR A 234 19.38 -9.12 -11.69
CA THR A 234 19.13 -8.41 -10.42
C THR A 234 18.72 -9.40 -9.33
N SER A 235 18.58 -8.93 -8.09
CA SER A 235 18.03 -9.73 -7.00
C SER A 235 16.54 -10.02 -7.18
N VAL A 236 15.77 -9.11 -7.84
CA VAL A 236 14.33 -9.28 -8.04
C VAL A 236 14.07 -10.41 -9.03
N LYS A 237 13.43 -11.47 -8.56
CA LYS A 237 13.11 -12.68 -9.31
C LYS A 237 11.61 -12.95 -9.46
N LYS A 238 10.79 -12.31 -8.62
CA LYS A 238 9.36 -12.57 -8.56
C LYS A 238 8.59 -11.24 -8.49
N VAL A 239 7.75 -11.00 -9.47
CA VAL A 239 6.87 -9.83 -9.51
C VAL A 239 5.43 -10.30 -9.53
N ILE A 240 4.63 -9.78 -8.62
CA ILE A 240 3.22 -10.11 -8.47
C ILE A 240 2.39 -8.91 -8.91
N PHE A 241 1.58 -9.05 -9.94
CA PHE A 241 0.50 -8.13 -10.24
C PHE A 241 -0.67 -8.47 -9.33
N ASN A 242 -0.90 -7.63 -8.34
CA ASN A 242 -2.04 -7.76 -7.46
C ASN A 242 -3.21 -6.97 -8.01
N VAL A 243 -4.32 -7.64 -8.18
CA VAL A 243 -5.60 -7.07 -8.57
C VAL A 243 -6.64 -7.31 -7.48
N PHE A 244 -7.65 -6.45 -7.39
CA PHE A 244 -8.68 -6.59 -6.38
C PHE A 244 -10.05 -6.93 -6.98
N LYS A 245 -10.39 -6.35 -8.14
CA LYS A 245 -11.66 -6.52 -8.83
C LYS A 245 -11.53 -7.53 -9.96
N ASP A 246 -12.63 -8.27 -10.26
CA ASP A 246 -12.69 -9.24 -11.36
C ASP A 246 -12.31 -8.61 -12.69
N HIS A 247 -12.83 -7.43 -12.98
CA HIS A 247 -12.50 -6.69 -14.21
C HIS A 247 -11.01 -6.37 -14.34
N ASP A 248 -10.32 -6.02 -13.24
CA ASP A 248 -8.87 -5.78 -13.28
C ASP A 248 -8.13 -7.09 -13.55
N ARG A 249 -8.61 -8.21 -13.02
CA ARG A 249 -8.07 -9.54 -13.27
C ARG A 249 -8.18 -9.92 -14.75
N GLU A 250 -9.37 -9.77 -15.34
CA GLU A 250 -9.62 -10.06 -16.76
C GLU A 250 -8.66 -9.27 -17.68
N ILE A 251 -8.45 -7.97 -17.37
CA ILE A 251 -7.52 -7.11 -18.12
C ILE A 251 -6.09 -7.66 -18.05
N TYR A 252 -5.61 -8.01 -16.84
CA TYR A 252 -4.25 -8.53 -16.67
C TYR A 252 -4.08 -9.92 -17.29
N GLU A 253 -5.07 -10.82 -17.17
CA GLU A 253 -5.07 -12.12 -17.84
C GLU A 253 -4.94 -11.98 -19.37
N HIS A 254 -5.75 -11.07 -19.96
CA HIS A 254 -5.67 -10.78 -21.39
C HIS A 254 -4.31 -10.17 -21.78
N THR A 255 -3.81 -9.22 -21.00
CA THR A 255 -2.53 -8.53 -21.30
C THR A 255 -1.34 -9.48 -21.19
N LEU A 256 -1.32 -10.34 -20.18
CA LEU A 256 -0.25 -11.34 -19.98
C LEU A 256 -0.26 -12.43 -21.05
N ALA A 257 -1.42 -12.79 -21.61
CA ALA A 257 -1.53 -13.74 -22.72
C ALA A 257 -0.96 -13.19 -24.04
N GLN A 258 -0.80 -11.88 -24.18
CA GLN A 258 -0.17 -11.25 -25.35
C GLN A 258 1.37 -11.33 -25.18
N LYS A 259 2.03 -12.02 -26.14
CA LYS A 259 3.50 -12.14 -26.20
C LYS A 259 4.16 -10.92 -26.83
#